data_05d583e5e1ad4fb804aa881c1100b556
#
_entry.id   05d583e5e1ad4fb804aa881c1100b556
#
_cell.length_a   1.000
_cell.length_b   1.000
_cell.length_c   1.000
_cell.angle_alpha   90.00
_cell.angle_beta   90.00
_cell.angle_gamma   90.00
#
_symmetry.space_group_name_H-M   'P 1'
#
loop_
_entity.id
_entity.type
_entity.pdbx_description
1 polymer ?
#
loop_
_entity_poly.entity_id
_entity_poly.type
_entity_poly.pdbx_seq_one_letter_code
_entity_poly.pdbx_strand_id
1 'polypeptide(L)'
;MKVLRLFLLFCLFPIASFAQETASETKTETIVDRINKLEAGKGSVKIIQDESITNRLGRKGKKQAGTDAEPVSYIEMMGFRIQVFAGNNQRISKSEAYTKESEVKSLFPELSTYVVFTAPFWRLRVGDFQTFQEAQRMMNRLRAEFPAFGREMSIIKEKVRVKVK
;
A
#
# COMPACT_ATOMS: atom_id res chain seq x y z
N MET A 1 -31.03 -26.17 65.46
CA MET A 1 -29.64 -25.66 65.26
C MET A 1 -29.03 -26.01 63.89
N LYS A 2 -29.58 -26.88 63.08
CA LYS A 2 -29.05 -27.22 61.76
C LYS A 2 -29.48 -26.27 60.61
N VAL A 3 -30.65 -25.62 60.77
CA VAL A 3 -31.20 -24.68 59.74
C VAL A 3 -30.51 -23.30 59.78
N LEU A 4 -30.05 -22.88 60.95
CA LEU A 4 -29.36 -21.61 61.15
C LEU A 4 -27.94 -21.60 60.51
N ARG A 5 -27.29 -22.79 60.41
CA ARG A 5 -25.98 -22.90 59.74
C ARG A 5 -26.07 -22.86 58.22
N LEU A 6 -27.22 -23.26 57.66
CA LEU A 6 -27.41 -23.26 56.19
C LEU A 6 -27.62 -21.82 55.67
N PHE A 7 -28.20 -20.94 56.51
CA PHE A 7 -28.42 -19.53 56.11
C PHE A 7 -27.18 -18.66 56.18
N LEU A 8 -26.18 -19.05 57.03
CA LEU A 8 -24.93 -18.30 57.14
C LEU A 8 -23.95 -18.61 55.96
N LEU A 9 -24.15 -19.72 55.26
CA LEU A 9 -23.31 -20.13 54.15
C LEU A 9 -23.74 -19.46 52.81
N PHE A 10 -24.95 -18.86 52.77
CA PHE A 10 -25.48 -18.21 51.57
C PHE A 10 -25.09 -16.73 51.44
N CYS A 11 -24.52 -16.12 52.49
CA CYS A 11 -24.13 -14.70 52.51
C CYS A 11 -22.69 -14.44 52.06
N LEU A 12 -21.93 -15.47 51.63
CA LEU A 12 -20.52 -15.34 51.19
C LEU A 12 -20.35 -15.51 49.67
N PHE A 13 -21.40 -15.15 48.89
CA PHE A 13 -21.19 -15.10 47.44
C PHE A 13 -20.61 -13.71 47.10
N PRO A 14 -19.34 -13.61 46.65
CA PRO A 14 -18.80 -12.33 46.23
C PRO A 14 -19.57 -11.92 44.96
N ILE A 15 -20.24 -10.78 45.03
CA ILE A 15 -20.76 -10.08 43.88
C ILE A 15 -19.54 -9.70 43.05
N ALA A 16 -19.22 -10.52 42.06
CA ALA A 16 -18.28 -10.15 41.00
C ALA A 16 -18.95 -8.99 40.25
N SER A 17 -18.61 -7.79 40.63
CA SER A 17 -18.89 -6.60 39.84
C SER A 17 -18.21 -6.75 38.51
N PHE A 18 -18.97 -7.12 37.48
CA PHE A 18 -18.56 -6.95 36.09
C PHE A 18 -18.40 -5.44 35.88
N ALA A 19 -17.17 -4.96 36.01
CA ALA A 19 -16.78 -3.69 35.47
C ALA A 19 -16.89 -3.83 33.93
N GLN A 20 -18.00 -3.36 33.39
CA GLN A 20 -18.16 -3.10 31.97
C GLN A 20 -17.19 -1.96 31.65
N GLU A 21 -16.03 -2.32 31.15
CA GLU A 21 -15.09 -1.40 30.54
C GLU A 21 -15.76 -0.88 29.27
N THR A 22 -16.51 0.21 29.41
CA THR A 22 -16.96 1.00 28.28
C THR A 22 -15.70 1.50 27.60
N ALA A 23 -15.28 0.79 26.52
CA ALA A 23 -14.30 1.30 25.59
C ALA A 23 -14.82 2.65 25.09
N SER A 24 -14.38 3.72 25.74
CA SER A 24 -14.52 5.09 25.25
C SER A 24 -13.78 5.11 23.91
N GLU A 25 -14.53 5.02 22.81
CA GLU A 25 -14.00 5.36 21.49
C GLU A 25 -13.51 6.81 21.59
N THR A 26 -12.23 6.98 21.79
CA THR A 26 -11.58 8.28 21.71
C THR A 26 -11.69 8.70 20.25
N LYS A 27 -12.79 9.38 19.93
CA LYS A 27 -13.02 9.98 18.61
C LYS A 27 -11.85 10.94 18.36
N THR A 28 -10.87 10.48 17.60
CA THR A 28 -9.70 11.28 17.27
C THR A 28 -10.19 12.51 16.52
N GLU A 29 -10.04 13.67 17.14
CA GLU A 29 -10.44 14.95 16.59
C GLU A 29 -9.73 15.17 15.24
N THR A 30 -10.50 15.38 14.19
CA THR A 30 -9.94 15.57 12.83
C THR A 30 -9.37 16.99 12.69
N ILE A 31 -8.53 17.19 11.66
CA ILE A 31 -8.01 18.52 11.32
C ILE A 31 -9.16 19.49 11.03
N VAL A 32 -10.24 19.01 10.42
CA VAL A 32 -11.43 19.81 10.10
C VAL A 32 -12.16 20.24 11.37
N ASP A 33 -12.29 19.35 12.36
CA ASP A 33 -12.89 19.67 13.66
C ASP A 33 -12.09 20.76 14.38
N ARG A 34 -10.76 20.70 14.29
CA ARG A 34 -9.86 21.71 14.89
C ARG A 34 -9.94 23.06 14.20
N ILE A 35 -10.05 23.10 12.86
CA ILE A 35 -10.18 24.34 12.09
C ILE A 35 -11.55 24.97 12.30
N ASN A 36 -12.60 24.15 12.44
CA ASN A 36 -13.95 24.62 12.69
C ASN A 36 -14.18 25.14 14.12
N LYS A 37 -13.25 24.90 15.05
CA LYS A 37 -13.34 25.45 16.41
C LYS A 37 -13.25 26.97 16.41
N LEU A 38 -14.23 27.62 17.01
CA LEU A 38 -14.23 29.06 17.25
C LEU A 38 -13.25 29.40 18.38
N GLU A 39 -12.21 30.16 18.07
CA GLU A 39 -11.31 30.72 19.07
C GLU A 39 -11.60 32.23 19.24
N ALA A 40 -11.75 32.67 20.49
CA ALA A 40 -12.01 34.06 20.79
C ALA A 40 -10.86 34.97 20.25
N GLY A 41 -11.20 36.00 19.49
CA GLY A 41 -10.25 36.94 18.90
C GLY A 41 -9.61 36.53 17.58
N LYS A 42 -9.97 35.36 17.01
CA LYS A 42 -9.55 34.91 15.69
C LYS A 42 -10.73 34.82 14.73
N GLY A 43 -10.46 34.94 13.44
CA GLY A 43 -11.49 34.75 12.41
C GLY A 43 -12.03 33.31 12.43
N SER A 44 -13.33 33.13 12.11
CA SER A 44 -13.92 31.81 11.98
C SER A 44 -13.87 31.31 10.54
N VAL A 45 -13.46 30.07 10.36
CA VAL A 45 -13.54 29.36 9.07
C VAL A 45 -14.48 28.20 9.24
N LYS A 46 -15.51 28.09 8.40
CA LYS A 46 -16.42 26.94 8.39
C LYS A 46 -16.19 26.14 7.12
N ILE A 47 -15.64 24.93 7.28
CA ILE A 47 -15.46 24.00 6.16
C ILE A 47 -16.72 23.14 6.09
N ILE A 48 -17.44 23.24 4.96
CA ILE A 48 -18.62 22.40 4.67
C ILE A 48 -18.17 21.41 3.59
N GLN A 49 -18.21 20.13 3.95
CA GLN A 49 -17.83 19.04 3.05
C GLN A 49 -18.79 17.88 3.19
N ASP A 50 -18.85 17.03 2.17
CA ASP A 50 -19.66 15.82 2.16
C ASP A 50 -19.24 14.86 3.27
N GLU A 51 -20.23 14.19 3.88
CA GLU A 51 -20.00 13.26 5.01
C GLU A 51 -19.10 12.08 4.61
N SER A 52 -19.15 11.66 3.36
CA SER A 52 -18.29 10.61 2.82
C SER A 52 -16.80 11.00 2.84
N ILE A 53 -16.50 12.28 2.67
CA ILE A 53 -15.15 12.83 2.74
C ILE A 53 -14.74 12.97 4.20
N THR A 54 -15.60 13.52 5.05
CA THR A 54 -15.37 13.68 6.49
C THR A 54 -15.02 12.35 7.15
N ASN A 55 -15.72 11.28 6.78
CA ASN A 55 -15.49 9.93 7.30
C ASN A 55 -14.17 9.30 6.85
N ARG A 56 -13.50 9.84 5.83
CA ARG A 56 -12.18 9.38 5.36
C ARG A 56 -11.02 10.17 5.96
N LEU A 57 -11.27 11.39 6.41
CA LEU A 57 -10.26 12.24 7.02
C LEU A 57 -9.92 11.77 8.44
N GLY A 58 -8.64 11.68 8.73
CA GLY A 58 -8.14 11.28 10.06
C GLY A 58 -8.15 9.78 10.34
N ARG A 59 -8.70 8.96 9.48
CA ARG A 59 -8.51 7.50 9.58
C ARG A 59 -7.16 7.16 8.99
N LYS A 60 -6.19 6.75 9.83
CA LYS A 60 -5.07 5.94 9.33
C LYS A 60 -5.72 4.81 8.55
N GLY A 61 -5.47 4.74 7.23
CA GLY A 61 -6.05 3.71 6.40
C GLY A 61 -5.96 2.39 7.12
N LYS A 62 -7.10 1.73 7.38
CA LYS A 62 -7.08 0.36 7.86
C LYS A 62 -6.24 -0.38 6.85
N LYS A 63 -5.04 -0.87 7.26
CA LYS A 63 -4.35 -1.90 6.51
C LYS A 63 -5.43 -2.92 6.19
N GLN A 64 -5.70 -3.15 4.91
CA GLN A 64 -6.60 -4.22 4.52
C GLN A 64 -6.10 -5.46 5.25
N ALA A 65 -6.91 -5.93 6.20
CA ALA A 65 -6.69 -7.20 6.86
C ALA A 65 -6.93 -8.28 5.81
N GLY A 66 -5.86 -8.72 5.21
CA GLY A 66 -5.89 -9.73 4.16
C GLY A 66 -4.48 -10.02 3.69
N THR A 67 -3.72 -10.55 4.56
CA THR A 67 -2.54 -11.40 4.52
C THR A 67 -1.64 -11.03 5.70
N ASP A 68 -1.36 -12.00 6.56
CA ASP A 68 -0.36 -11.96 7.64
C ASP A 68 1.07 -11.89 7.07
N ALA A 69 1.29 -11.04 6.07
CA ALA A 69 2.60 -10.74 5.54
C ALA A 69 3.20 -9.63 6.41
N GLU A 70 4.28 -9.95 7.10
CA GLU A 70 5.17 -8.99 7.75
C GLU A 70 5.35 -7.75 6.87
N PRO A 71 5.33 -6.54 7.42
CA PRO A 71 5.50 -5.32 6.64
C PRO A 71 6.88 -5.35 5.97
N VAL A 72 6.90 -5.69 4.70
CA VAL A 72 8.14 -5.74 3.94
C VAL A 72 8.69 -4.32 3.83
N SER A 73 9.81 -4.07 4.48
CA SER A 73 10.54 -2.80 4.37
C SER A 73 11.29 -2.76 3.05
N TYR A 74 11.20 -1.63 2.34
CA TYR A 74 11.95 -1.40 1.10
C TYR A 74 12.89 -0.22 1.30
N ILE A 75 14.10 -0.33 0.76
CA ILE A 75 15.02 0.80 0.62
C ILE A 75 15.12 1.18 -0.86
N GLU A 76 15.24 2.47 -1.12
CA GLU A 76 15.54 3.00 -2.46
C GLU A 76 17.06 3.14 -2.61
N MET A 77 17.60 2.56 -3.67
CA MET A 77 19.02 2.66 -4.00
C MET A 77 19.23 2.76 -5.51
N MET A 78 20.42 3.16 -5.94
CA MET A 78 20.79 3.09 -7.35
C MET A 78 20.97 1.63 -7.76
N GLY A 79 20.25 1.23 -8.80
CA GLY A 79 20.26 -0.12 -9.34
C GLY A 79 19.94 -0.13 -10.82
N PHE A 80 19.35 -1.23 -11.29
CA PHE A 80 19.09 -1.46 -12.71
C PHE A 80 17.67 -1.97 -12.92
N ARG A 81 17.04 -1.52 -14.01
CA ARG A 81 15.78 -2.06 -14.54
C ARG A 81 15.93 -2.43 -16.00
N ILE A 82 15.11 -3.33 -16.46
CA ILE A 82 15.01 -3.68 -17.87
C ILE A 82 13.92 -2.82 -18.50
N GLN A 83 14.26 -1.95 -19.45
CA GLN A 83 13.29 -1.27 -20.27
C GLN A 83 12.84 -2.22 -21.37
N VAL A 84 11.59 -2.65 -21.31
CA VAL A 84 11.00 -3.62 -22.24
C VAL A 84 10.36 -2.93 -23.43
N PHE A 85 9.83 -1.72 -23.20
CA PHE A 85 9.15 -0.95 -24.23
C PHE A 85 9.36 0.55 -24.04
N ALA A 86 9.44 1.28 -25.18
CA ALA A 86 9.36 2.73 -25.22
C ALA A 86 8.71 3.16 -26.54
N GLY A 87 7.53 3.79 -26.43
CA GLY A 87 6.78 4.28 -27.58
C GLY A 87 6.33 5.72 -27.39
N ASN A 88 6.32 6.50 -28.47
CA ASN A 88 5.93 7.90 -28.47
C ASN A 88 4.61 8.18 -29.23
N ASN A 89 3.97 7.15 -29.77
CA ASN A 89 2.69 7.30 -30.41
C ASN A 89 1.60 7.50 -29.34
N GLN A 90 1.04 8.71 -29.24
CA GLN A 90 0.09 9.09 -28.20
C GLN A 90 -1.21 8.26 -28.22
N ARG A 91 -1.60 7.70 -29.38
CA ARG A 91 -2.84 6.93 -29.50
C ARG A 91 -2.70 5.49 -29.02
N ILE A 92 -1.58 4.83 -29.34
CA ILE A 92 -1.41 3.39 -29.15
C ILE A 92 -0.37 3.01 -28.11
N SER A 93 0.68 3.82 -27.89
CA SER A 93 1.81 3.41 -27.03
C SER A 93 1.42 3.18 -25.57
N LYS A 94 0.34 3.85 -25.10
CA LYS A 94 -0.19 3.56 -23.77
C LYS A 94 -0.74 2.13 -23.69
N SER A 95 -1.62 1.76 -24.60
CA SER A 95 -2.23 0.41 -24.63
C SER A 95 -1.18 -0.67 -24.88
N GLU A 96 -0.24 -0.43 -25.81
CA GLU A 96 0.88 -1.35 -26.04
C GLU A 96 1.72 -1.60 -24.78
N ALA A 97 2.05 -0.55 -24.02
CA ALA A 97 2.79 -0.68 -22.77
C ALA A 97 2.06 -1.56 -21.76
N TYR A 98 0.74 -1.38 -21.59
CA TYR A 98 -0.06 -2.20 -20.66
C TYR A 98 -0.27 -3.63 -21.18
N THR A 99 -0.41 -3.84 -22.49
CA THR A 99 -0.50 -5.19 -23.06
C THR A 99 0.79 -5.96 -22.78
N LYS A 100 1.96 -5.38 -23.11
CA LYS A 100 3.26 -5.99 -22.83
C LYS A 100 3.50 -6.20 -21.32
N GLU A 101 3.02 -5.29 -20.48
CA GLU A 101 3.04 -5.47 -19.02
C GLU A 101 2.25 -6.72 -18.60
N SER A 102 1.05 -6.90 -19.13
CA SER A 102 0.21 -8.07 -18.83
C SER A 102 0.88 -9.38 -19.28
N GLU A 103 1.48 -9.38 -20.46
CA GLU A 103 2.23 -10.53 -20.98
C GLU A 103 3.41 -10.89 -20.06
N VAL A 104 4.20 -9.89 -19.66
CA VAL A 104 5.32 -10.11 -18.72
C VAL A 104 4.83 -10.64 -17.38
N LYS A 105 3.79 -10.05 -16.81
CA LYS A 105 3.22 -10.49 -15.51
C LYS A 105 2.67 -11.91 -15.54
N SER A 106 2.17 -12.36 -16.69
CA SER A 106 1.62 -13.71 -16.83
C SER A 106 2.69 -14.80 -16.73
N LEU A 107 3.90 -14.53 -17.24
CA LEU A 107 5.01 -15.50 -17.22
C LEU A 107 6.00 -15.25 -16.08
N PHE A 108 6.10 -14.01 -15.60
CA PHE A 108 7.04 -13.60 -14.55
C PHE A 108 6.31 -12.77 -13.45
N PRO A 109 5.37 -13.39 -12.71
CA PRO A 109 4.59 -12.69 -11.70
C PRO A 109 5.43 -12.15 -10.53
N GLU A 110 6.63 -12.69 -10.33
CA GLU A 110 7.58 -12.25 -9.32
C GLU A 110 8.27 -10.91 -9.65
N LEU A 111 8.25 -10.48 -10.92
CA LEU A 111 8.91 -9.25 -11.33
C LEU A 111 8.01 -8.04 -11.12
N SER A 112 8.57 -7.01 -10.50
CA SER A 112 7.93 -5.70 -10.43
C SER A 112 7.87 -5.08 -11.82
N THR A 113 6.73 -4.50 -12.20
CA THR A 113 6.56 -3.84 -13.50
C THR A 113 6.09 -2.41 -13.30
N TYR A 114 6.53 -1.51 -14.16
CA TYR A 114 6.29 -0.07 -14.07
C TYR A 114 5.97 0.49 -15.45
N VAL A 115 4.71 0.85 -15.68
CA VAL A 115 4.32 1.62 -16.87
C VAL A 115 4.35 3.09 -16.50
N VAL A 116 5.24 3.85 -17.12
CA VAL A 116 5.48 5.26 -16.80
C VAL A 116 5.41 6.09 -18.08
N PHE A 117 4.68 7.22 -18.00
CA PHE A 117 4.75 8.25 -19.03
C PHE A 117 5.77 9.31 -18.66
N THR A 118 6.77 9.48 -19.50
CA THR A 118 7.72 10.59 -19.43
C THR A 118 7.75 11.21 -20.83
N ALA A 119 7.10 12.34 -20.98
CA ALA A 119 6.88 12.98 -22.27
C ALA A 119 8.13 12.97 -23.16
N PRO A 120 8.02 12.60 -24.43
CA PRO A 120 6.81 12.14 -25.14
C PRO A 120 6.59 10.62 -25.10
N PHE A 121 7.30 9.84 -24.26
CA PHE A 121 7.31 8.40 -24.31
C PHE A 121 6.52 7.70 -23.20
N TRP A 122 5.74 6.69 -23.58
CA TRP A 122 5.30 5.63 -22.69
C TRP A 122 6.39 4.57 -22.58
N ARG A 123 6.74 4.18 -21.36
CA ARG A 123 7.79 3.18 -21.10
C ARG A 123 7.29 2.09 -20.19
N LEU A 124 7.64 0.85 -20.52
CA LEU A 124 7.49 -0.29 -19.60
C LEU A 124 8.89 -0.66 -19.08
N ARG A 125 9.03 -0.66 -17.77
CA ARG A 125 10.25 -1.06 -17.05
C ARG A 125 9.93 -2.25 -16.15
N VAL A 126 10.86 -3.19 -16.06
CA VAL A 126 10.68 -4.46 -15.38
C VAL A 126 11.86 -4.76 -14.46
N GLY A 127 11.54 -5.25 -13.26
CA GLY A 127 12.47 -5.68 -12.24
C GLY A 127 13.11 -4.54 -11.45
N ASP A 128 13.61 -4.88 -10.28
CA ASP A 128 14.40 -4.03 -9.40
C ASP A 128 15.69 -4.79 -9.06
N PHE A 129 16.73 -4.61 -9.88
CA PHE A 129 17.99 -5.35 -9.76
C PHE A 129 19.06 -4.49 -9.10
N GLN A 130 19.80 -5.07 -8.17
CA GLN A 130 20.90 -4.37 -7.51
C GLN A 130 22.13 -4.29 -8.39
N THR A 131 22.34 -5.31 -9.22
CA THR A 131 23.53 -5.43 -10.08
C THR A 131 23.16 -5.51 -11.55
N PHE A 132 24.07 -5.01 -12.40
CA PHE A 132 23.92 -5.13 -13.85
C PHE A 132 23.85 -6.59 -14.31
N GLN A 133 24.62 -7.47 -13.67
CA GLN A 133 24.66 -8.89 -14.01
C GLN A 133 23.32 -9.60 -13.76
N GLU A 134 22.61 -9.26 -12.67
CA GLU A 134 21.26 -9.77 -12.39
C GLU A 134 20.28 -9.32 -13.47
N ALA A 135 20.27 -8.02 -13.78
CA ALA A 135 19.44 -7.46 -14.83
C ALA A 135 19.74 -8.13 -16.20
N GLN A 136 21.03 -8.37 -16.52
CA GLN A 136 21.43 -9.00 -17.76
C GLN A 136 20.94 -10.44 -17.86
N ARG A 137 21.07 -11.23 -16.79
CA ARG A 137 20.55 -12.61 -16.76
C ARG A 137 19.05 -12.64 -16.98
N MET A 138 18.31 -11.76 -16.29
CA MET A 138 16.86 -11.69 -16.43
C MET A 138 16.45 -11.18 -17.82
N MET A 139 17.13 -10.17 -18.37
CA MET A 139 16.88 -9.69 -19.73
C MET A 139 17.04 -10.80 -20.77
N ASN A 140 18.05 -11.66 -20.63
CA ASN A 140 18.24 -12.79 -21.54
C ASN A 140 17.08 -13.80 -21.45
N ARG A 141 16.55 -14.06 -20.25
CA ARG A 141 15.36 -14.90 -20.06
C ARG A 141 14.13 -14.26 -20.72
N LEU A 142 13.88 -12.97 -20.46
CA LEU A 142 12.76 -12.25 -21.08
C LEU A 142 12.85 -12.25 -22.61
N ARG A 143 14.05 -12.09 -23.17
CA ARG A 143 14.27 -12.14 -24.62
C ARG A 143 13.96 -13.51 -25.25
N ALA A 144 14.23 -14.58 -24.52
CA ALA A 144 13.90 -15.93 -24.95
C ALA A 144 12.39 -16.18 -25.01
N GLU A 145 11.66 -15.69 -24.00
CA GLU A 145 10.21 -15.84 -23.91
C GLU A 145 9.43 -14.87 -24.82
N PHE A 146 10.00 -13.68 -25.07
CA PHE A 146 9.35 -12.62 -25.86
C PHE A 146 10.17 -12.21 -27.09
N PRO A 147 10.31 -13.09 -28.09
CA PRO A 147 11.13 -12.80 -29.28
C PRO A 147 10.58 -11.61 -30.10
N ALA A 148 9.27 -11.35 -30.03
CA ALA A 148 8.61 -10.29 -30.78
C ALA A 148 9.11 -8.88 -30.41
N PHE A 149 9.41 -8.64 -29.14
CA PHE A 149 9.91 -7.34 -28.65
C PHE A 149 11.21 -7.45 -27.81
N GLY A 150 11.75 -8.65 -27.68
CA GLY A 150 12.97 -8.89 -26.90
C GLY A 150 14.19 -8.13 -27.41
N ARG A 151 14.26 -7.87 -28.72
CA ARG A 151 15.39 -7.13 -29.35
C ARG A 151 15.45 -5.66 -28.92
N GLU A 152 14.31 -5.07 -28.53
CA GLU A 152 14.21 -3.68 -28.09
C GLU A 152 14.57 -3.49 -26.62
N MET A 153 14.71 -4.59 -25.87
CA MET A 153 14.99 -4.54 -24.44
C MET A 153 16.41 -4.02 -24.18
N SER A 154 16.50 -3.13 -23.19
CA SER A 154 17.76 -2.53 -22.74
C SER A 154 17.78 -2.45 -21.21
N ILE A 155 18.99 -2.45 -20.63
CA ILE A 155 19.18 -2.23 -19.19
C ILE A 155 19.44 -0.76 -18.95
N ILE A 156 18.71 -0.19 -18.02
CA ILE A 156 18.86 1.20 -17.61
C ILE A 156 19.24 1.27 -16.12
N LYS A 157 20.03 2.28 -15.77
CA LYS A 157 20.41 2.57 -14.38
C LYS A 157 19.45 3.63 -13.82
N GLU A 158 18.76 3.29 -12.74
CA GLU A 158 17.83 4.20 -12.05
C GLU A 158 17.63 3.81 -10.59
N LYS A 159 16.82 4.56 -9.85
CA LYS A 159 16.44 4.19 -8.49
C LYS A 159 15.53 2.97 -8.50
N VAL A 160 15.87 1.96 -7.73
CA VAL A 160 15.13 0.70 -7.56
C VAL A 160 14.71 0.51 -6.11
N ARG A 161 13.69 -0.31 -5.90
CA ARG A 161 13.21 -0.67 -4.56
C ARG A 161 13.67 -2.07 -4.22
N VAL A 162 14.51 -2.17 -3.21
CA VAL A 162 15.06 -3.44 -2.74
C VAL A 162 14.43 -3.80 -1.41
N LYS A 163 13.97 -5.05 -1.30
CA LYS A 163 13.46 -5.59 -0.02
C LYS A 163 14.59 -5.68 0.97
N VAL A 164 14.38 -5.15 2.16
CA VAL A 164 15.26 -5.38 3.30
C VAL A 164 14.86 -6.70 3.92
N LYS A 165 15.84 -7.61 4.08
CA LYS A 165 15.64 -8.86 4.81
C LYS A 165 15.72 -8.61 6.30
#